data_acb8574da74d3a52ac8d0cbfbcba7b50
#
_entry.id   acb8574da74d3a52ac8d0cbfbcba7b50
#
_cell.length_a   1.000
_cell.length_b   1.000
_cell.length_c   1.000
_cell.angle_alpha   90.00
_cell.angle_beta   90.00
_cell.angle_gamma   90.00
#
_symmetry.space_group_name_H-M   'P 1'
#
loop_
_entity.id
_entity.type
_entity.pdbx_description
1 polymer ?
#
loop_
_entity_poly.entity_id
_entity_poly.type
_entity_poly.pdbx_seq_one_letter_code
_entity_poly.pdbx_strand_id
1 'polypeptide(L)'
;MSDLRSVPPKQHLLTVLLEDYFQTGAFDATVQRKQWYRFEQRFEQNTYKALDLLDSFNIKATFFVLGWIADRYPEIVRAVQSRGHEIASRGYYQRNIIQMPPAELREDLVRSREALERASGTKILGYRSSQRWFAPDDLWVLQFLAEEGYAYDSSFVITSRAFRAAPQRRFAHRLQFGEKELWEFPLPSYNFLGWLMPIAGGNYFRQFPHPLVKRAVKHWHGAYDAPFIMYFHIWELDTEQPRISAASRLEKIRQYRNLDKMPRFLEEYFKTYSFVGIAKYLGLSTVQDIIQASGERLVSEVYHCDEVRLAPQDVQKPTRNNPPSGKTPVSIIVPCFNEKLALPYLSNTLKSVVASLENHYELRFIFVDDGSTDGTWDCLKRHFGIRPECTFLQHTHNLGVAAAILNGIRHANTEIVCSIDCDCTYDPHELRNMIPQLGEGVDMVTASPYHPQGEVRNVPSWRLALSKASSFLYRQVLRQKLFTYTSCFRVYRRSAVINLHLKEDGFLGVAEMLGKLDLCGSKIVEYPATLDVRLFGYSKMKILRTIAGHFRLLTRLLAQRIRPSSDGSHRESLAGNPLSNGSPTSDYQITHFVSQKERT
;
A
#
# COMPACT_ATOMS: atom_id res chain seq x y z
N MET A 1 12.85 61.78 -19.34
CA MET A 1 13.23 60.40 -18.99
C MET A 1 12.00 59.73 -18.41
N SER A 2 11.27 58.99 -19.24
CA SER A 2 10.05 58.32 -18.87
C SER A 2 10.38 57.06 -18.07
N ASP A 3 9.85 57.00 -16.86
CA ASP A 3 9.88 55.81 -15.98
C ASP A 3 9.40 54.57 -16.75
N LEU A 4 10.36 53.76 -17.15
CA LEU A 4 10.10 52.38 -17.57
C LEU A 4 9.68 51.60 -16.32
N ARG A 5 8.40 51.68 -15.92
CA ARG A 5 7.80 50.74 -14.97
C ARG A 5 7.95 49.36 -15.59
N SER A 6 8.87 48.58 -15.09
CA SER A 6 9.08 47.19 -15.49
C SER A 6 7.76 46.45 -15.26
N VAL A 7 7.17 45.99 -16.35
CA VAL A 7 5.98 45.09 -16.28
C VAL A 7 6.38 43.93 -15.36
N PRO A 8 5.61 43.66 -14.28
CA PRO A 8 5.97 42.58 -13.39
C PRO A 8 6.07 41.28 -14.18
N PRO A 9 7.04 40.42 -13.89
CA PRO A 9 7.24 39.18 -14.63
C PRO A 9 5.98 38.35 -14.55
N LYS A 10 5.57 37.75 -15.69
CA LYS A 10 4.40 36.89 -15.78
C LYS A 10 4.50 35.74 -14.77
N GLN A 11 3.53 35.66 -13.86
CA GLN A 11 3.50 34.65 -12.82
C GLN A 11 2.79 33.38 -13.32
N HIS A 12 3.36 32.23 -12.98
CA HIS A 12 2.81 30.90 -13.19
C HIS A 12 2.42 30.26 -11.85
N LEU A 13 1.67 29.19 -11.89
CA LEU A 13 1.20 28.50 -10.70
C LEU A 13 1.99 27.23 -10.45
N LEU A 14 2.47 27.04 -9.22
CA LEU A 14 3.10 25.81 -8.80
C LEU A 14 2.24 25.11 -7.75
N THR A 15 2.00 23.84 -8.00
CA THR A 15 1.28 22.97 -7.06
C THR A 15 2.10 21.72 -6.76
N VAL A 16 2.07 21.25 -5.52
CA VAL A 16 2.78 20.08 -5.04
C VAL A 16 1.76 19.08 -4.51
N LEU A 17 1.91 17.82 -4.89
CA LEU A 17 1.04 16.74 -4.43
C LEU A 17 1.73 16.00 -3.29
N LEU A 18 1.21 16.18 -2.07
CA LEU A 18 1.74 15.56 -0.87
C LEU A 18 1.04 14.22 -0.65
N GLU A 19 1.65 13.18 -1.20
CA GLU A 19 1.22 11.78 -1.10
C GLU A 19 2.45 10.88 -1.17
N ASP A 20 2.34 9.65 -0.66
CA ASP A 20 3.43 8.68 -0.72
C ASP A 20 3.41 7.87 -2.02
N TYR A 21 4.54 7.20 -2.32
CA TYR A 21 4.75 6.37 -3.52
C TYR A 21 3.68 5.29 -3.72
N PHE A 22 3.12 4.75 -2.64
CA PHE A 22 2.07 3.72 -2.67
C PHE A 22 0.64 4.28 -2.75
N GLN A 23 0.48 5.59 -2.56
CA GLN A 23 -0.81 6.29 -2.60
C GLN A 23 -1.15 6.82 -4.00
N THR A 24 -0.38 6.45 -5.01
CA THR A 24 -0.56 6.95 -6.37
C THR A 24 -1.64 6.18 -7.12
N GLY A 25 -2.38 6.84 -8.01
CA GLY A 25 -3.40 6.19 -8.86
C GLY A 25 -2.85 5.06 -9.74
N ALA A 26 -1.53 4.97 -9.91
CA ALA A 26 -0.89 3.86 -10.61
C ALA A 26 -1.07 2.50 -9.88
N PHE A 27 -1.30 2.53 -8.58
CA PHE A 27 -1.39 1.31 -7.75
C PHE A 27 -2.77 1.04 -7.16
N ASP A 28 -3.80 1.79 -7.53
CA ASP A 28 -5.15 1.66 -6.96
C ASP A 28 -5.75 0.26 -7.07
N ALA A 29 -5.46 -0.45 -8.16
CA ALA A 29 -5.91 -1.83 -8.36
C ALA A 29 -5.14 -2.84 -7.50
N THR A 30 -3.93 -2.49 -7.05
CA THR A 30 -3.00 -3.41 -6.39
C THR A 30 -2.89 -3.15 -4.89
N VAL A 31 -2.91 -1.88 -4.48
CA VAL A 31 -2.73 -1.44 -3.08
C VAL A 31 -4.05 -1.00 -2.49
N GLN A 32 -4.54 -1.74 -1.50
CA GLN A 32 -5.78 -1.40 -0.81
C GLN A 32 -5.54 -0.31 0.25
N ARG A 33 -6.43 0.67 0.36
CA ARG A 33 -6.32 1.78 1.34
C ARG A 33 -6.22 1.32 2.78
N LYS A 34 -6.96 0.26 3.14
CA LYS A 34 -6.87 -0.34 4.48
C LYS A 34 -5.48 -0.88 4.84
N GLN A 35 -4.58 -1.03 3.85
CA GLN A 35 -3.22 -1.53 4.02
C GLN A 35 -2.17 -0.40 4.03
N TRP A 36 -2.54 0.87 3.82
CA TRP A 36 -1.59 1.98 3.73
C TRP A 36 -0.68 2.12 4.96
N TYR A 37 -1.19 1.85 6.15
CA TYR A 37 -0.40 1.89 7.38
C TYR A 37 0.71 0.82 7.45
N ARG A 38 0.66 -0.19 6.58
CA ARG A 38 1.66 -1.27 6.49
C ARG A 38 2.88 -0.87 5.69
N PHE A 39 2.74 0.09 4.75
CA PHE A 39 3.85 0.53 3.91
C PHE A 39 4.87 1.34 4.69
N GLU A 40 6.14 1.25 4.27
CA GLU A 40 7.17 2.19 4.71
C GLU A 40 6.80 3.59 4.22
N GLN A 41 6.62 4.50 5.17
CA GLN A 41 6.23 5.86 4.86
C GLN A 41 7.45 6.70 4.57
N ARG A 42 7.47 7.34 3.41
CA ARG A 42 8.58 8.14 2.91
C ARG A 42 8.17 9.59 2.62
N PHE A 43 6.87 9.90 2.73
CA PHE A 43 6.37 11.24 2.44
C PHE A 43 6.98 12.30 3.36
N GLU A 44 7.33 11.98 4.61
CA GLU A 44 7.96 12.93 5.53
C GLU A 44 9.28 13.45 4.96
N GLN A 45 10.24 12.56 4.72
CA GLN A 45 11.55 12.94 4.15
C GLN A 45 11.41 13.61 2.78
N ASN A 46 10.45 13.17 1.96
CA ASN A 46 10.24 13.71 0.62
C ASN A 46 9.57 15.08 0.67
N THR A 47 8.74 15.36 1.69
CA THR A 47 8.19 16.69 1.94
C THR A 47 9.32 17.67 2.26
N TYR A 48 10.24 17.32 3.17
CA TYR A 48 11.37 18.20 3.49
C TYR A 48 12.28 18.42 2.28
N LYS A 49 12.57 17.41 1.47
CA LYS A 49 13.31 17.59 0.19
C LYS A 49 12.62 18.58 -0.75
N ALA A 50 11.28 18.49 -0.85
CA ALA A 50 10.50 19.41 -1.67
C ALA A 50 10.54 20.85 -1.12
N LEU A 51 10.38 20.99 0.20
CA LEU A 51 10.43 22.28 0.87
C LEU A 51 11.81 22.95 0.72
N ASP A 52 12.89 22.21 0.93
CA ASP A 52 14.27 22.73 0.78
C ASP A 52 14.56 23.14 -0.67
N LEU A 53 14.06 22.36 -1.65
CA LEU A 53 14.15 22.72 -3.07
C LEU A 53 13.40 24.03 -3.35
N LEU A 54 12.19 24.20 -2.86
CA LEU A 54 11.37 25.39 -3.08
C LEU A 54 11.96 26.64 -2.38
N ASP A 55 12.47 26.48 -1.18
CA ASP A 55 13.13 27.57 -0.44
C ASP A 55 14.41 28.05 -1.14
N SER A 56 15.18 27.14 -1.76
CA SER A 56 16.37 27.49 -2.53
C SER A 56 16.11 28.41 -3.73
N PHE A 57 14.87 28.44 -4.23
CA PHE A 57 14.41 29.32 -5.31
C PHE A 57 13.44 30.40 -4.83
N ASN A 58 13.20 30.53 -3.52
CA ASN A 58 12.24 31.46 -2.93
C ASN A 58 10.83 31.35 -3.54
N ILE A 59 10.38 30.13 -3.81
CA ILE A 59 9.07 29.83 -4.39
C ILE A 59 8.12 29.39 -3.30
N LYS A 60 6.91 29.96 -3.29
CA LYS A 60 5.79 29.47 -2.47
C LYS A 60 4.72 28.85 -3.36
N ALA A 61 4.30 27.64 -3.02
CA ALA A 61 3.44 26.79 -3.81
C ALA A 61 2.16 26.43 -3.04
N THR A 62 1.16 25.89 -3.77
CA THR A 62 0.00 25.23 -3.17
C THR A 62 0.28 23.74 -2.99
N PHE A 63 0.18 23.22 -1.77
CA PHE A 63 0.29 21.80 -1.47
C PHE A 63 -1.09 21.16 -1.36
N PHE A 64 -1.41 20.26 -2.28
CA PHE A 64 -2.59 19.42 -2.20
C PHE A 64 -2.30 18.20 -1.32
N VAL A 65 -2.98 18.09 -0.18
CA VAL A 65 -2.69 17.11 0.87
C VAL A 65 -3.91 16.22 1.13
N LEU A 66 -3.67 14.94 1.38
CA LEU A 66 -4.73 14.01 1.81
C LEU A 66 -5.10 14.24 3.28
N GLY A 67 -6.39 14.28 3.61
CA GLY A 67 -6.87 14.39 4.99
C GLY A 67 -6.35 13.25 5.87
N TRP A 68 -6.15 12.07 5.33
CA TRP A 68 -5.53 10.93 6.01
C TRP A 68 -4.11 11.24 6.54
N ILE A 69 -3.31 12.01 5.77
CA ILE A 69 -1.99 12.47 6.21
C ILE A 69 -2.14 13.50 7.32
N ALA A 70 -3.04 14.46 7.17
CA ALA A 70 -3.28 15.51 8.16
C ALA A 70 -3.71 14.97 9.52
N ASP A 71 -4.57 13.95 9.56
CA ASP A 71 -5.00 13.33 10.81
C ASP A 71 -3.90 12.54 11.52
N ARG A 72 -2.99 11.94 10.78
CA ARG A 72 -1.95 11.05 11.34
C ARG A 72 -0.61 11.73 11.56
N TYR A 73 -0.30 12.74 10.77
CA TYR A 73 0.99 13.42 10.71
C TYR A 73 0.80 14.94 10.60
N PRO A 74 0.06 15.55 11.55
CA PRO A 74 -0.25 16.99 11.50
C PRO A 74 0.99 17.87 11.52
N GLU A 75 2.12 17.36 12.05
CA GLU A 75 3.40 18.07 12.08
C GLU A 75 3.94 18.36 10.67
N ILE A 76 3.72 17.45 9.71
CA ILE A 76 4.15 17.64 8.33
C ILE A 76 3.34 18.75 7.66
N VAL A 77 2.02 18.79 7.90
CA VAL A 77 1.15 19.84 7.38
C VAL A 77 1.56 21.21 7.97
N ARG A 78 1.86 21.25 9.29
CA ARG A 78 2.38 22.46 9.95
C ARG A 78 3.73 22.89 9.39
N ALA A 79 4.63 21.95 9.10
CA ALA A 79 5.92 22.25 8.49
C ALA A 79 5.78 22.92 7.11
N VAL A 80 4.87 22.44 6.28
CA VAL A 80 4.55 23.04 4.97
C VAL A 80 3.99 24.46 5.16
N GLN A 81 3.00 24.62 6.03
CA GLN A 81 2.34 25.90 6.29
C GLN A 81 3.32 26.92 6.90
N SER A 82 4.16 26.53 7.88
CA SER A 82 5.13 27.43 8.53
C SER A 82 6.20 27.96 7.59
N ARG A 83 6.50 27.25 6.50
CA ARG A 83 7.38 27.74 5.43
C ARG A 83 6.64 28.65 4.41
N GLY A 84 5.38 29.02 4.69
CA GLY A 84 4.60 29.97 3.88
C GLY A 84 3.99 29.41 2.62
N HIS A 85 3.80 28.09 2.55
CA HIS A 85 3.07 27.44 1.47
C HIS A 85 1.57 27.34 1.82
N GLU A 86 0.74 27.34 0.78
CA GLU A 86 -0.69 27.13 0.90
C GLU A 86 -0.99 25.63 1.08
N ILE A 87 -1.95 25.30 1.96
CA ILE A 87 -2.53 23.95 2.10
C ILE A 87 -3.87 23.90 1.39
N ALA A 88 -4.07 22.91 0.54
CA ALA A 88 -5.31 22.62 -0.17
C ALA A 88 -5.67 21.13 -0.05
N SER A 89 -6.95 20.81 -0.23
CA SER A 89 -7.49 19.46 -0.06
C SER A 89 -7.29 18.59 -1.31
N ARG A 90 -6.98 17.30 -1.09
CA ARG A 90 -6.96 16.25 -2.08
C ARG A 90 -7.96 15.11 -1.76
N GLY A 91 -9.00 15.42 -0.97
CA GLY A 91 -9.89 14.46 -0.36
C GLY A 91 -9.27 13.79 0.87
N TYR A 92 -10.08 13.03 1.61
CA TYR A 92 -9.59 12.35 2.81
C TYR A 92 -8.74 11.12 2.44
N TYR A 93 -9.29 10.27 1.56
CA TYR A 93 -8.55 9.19 0.92
C TYR A 93 -8.41 9.48 -0.57
N GLN A 94 -7.42 8.86 -1.21
CA GLN A 94 -7.32 8.88 -2.66
C GLN A 94 -8.40 7.98 -3.28
N ARG A 95 -9.58 8.55 -3.52
CA ARG A 95 -10.72 7.83 -4.10
C ARG A 95 -11.08 8.35 -5.49
N ASN A 96 -11.68 7.47 -6.30
CA ASN A 96 -12.36 7.91 -7.51
C ASN A 96 -13.70 8.55 -7.13
N ILE A 97 -13.67 9.86 -6.94
CA ILE A 97 -14.82 10.63 -6.45
C ILE A 97 -16.07 10.54 -7.33
N ILE A 98 -15.89 10.29 -8.64
CA ILE A 98 -17.00 10.15 -9.60
C ILE A 98 -17.80 8.86 -9.34
N GLN A 99 -17.17 7.83 -8.76
CA GLN A 99 -17.80 6.55 -8.44
C GLN A 99 -18.36 6.50 -7.02
N MET A 100 -18.19 7.57 -6.23
CA MET A 100 -18.70 7.64 -4.88
C MET A 100 -20.18 8.04 -4.91
N PRO A 101 -21.02 7.44 -4.03
CA PRO A 101 -22.34 8.00 -3.74
C PRO A 101 -22.21 9.45 -3.26
N PRO A 102 -23.14 10.36 -3.63
CA PRO A 102 -23.05 11.77 -3.28
C PRO A 102 -22.89 12.06 -1.78
N ALA A 103 -23.56 11.29 -0.91
CA ALA A 103 -23.45 11.43 0.54
C ALA A 103 -22.04 11.07 1.04
N GLU A 104 -21.43 10.02 0.49
CA GLU A 104 -20.07 9.59 0.83
C GLU A 104 -19.02 10.59 0.33
N LEU A 105 -19.24 11.19 -0.85
CA LEU A 105 -18.39 12.26 -1.35
C LEU A 105 -18.42 13.47 -0.41
N ARG A 106 -19.62 13.90 0.02
CA ARG A 106 -19.76 15.04 0.95
C ARG A 106 -19.06 14.77 2.28
N GLU A 107 -19.21 13.57 2.83
CA GLU A 107 -18.48 13.15 4.03
C GLU A 107 -16.96 13.20 3.84
N ASP A 108 -16.43 12.71 2.71
CA ASP A 108 -14.99 12.73 2.40
C ASP A 108 -14.47 14.17 2.31
N LEU A 109 -15.21 15.08 1.64
CA LEU A 109 -14.84 16.49 1.49
C LEU A 109 -14.80 17.22 2.83
N VAL A 110 -15.86 17.08 3.66
CA VAL A 110 -15.94 17.71 4.98
C VAL A 110 -14.84 17.18 5.90
N ARG A 111 -14.71 15.87 6.00
CA ARG A 111 -13.69 15.22 6.83
C ARG A 111 -12.27 15.61 6.44
N SER A 112 -11.99 15.68 5.12
CA SER A 112 -10.69 16.12 4.62
C SER A 112 -10.38 17.56 5.03
N ARG A 113 -11.32 18.45 4.80
CA ARG A 113 -11.18 19.88 5.15
C ARG A 113 -10.93 20.06 6.64
N GLU A 114 -11.75 19.46 7.50
CA GLU A 114 -11.60 19.56 8.96
C GLU A 114 -10.24 19.03 9.44
N ALA A 115 -9.77 17.91 8.89
CA ALA A 115 -8.47 17.35 9.24
C ALA A 115 -7.32 18.31 8.87
N LEU A 116 -7.39 18.87 7.67
CA LEU A 116 -6.39 19.81 7.16
C LEU A 116 -6.41 21.15 7.92
N GLU A 117 -7.61 21.70 8.23
CA GLU A 117 -7.75 22.94 9.00
C GLU A 117 -7.25 22.77 10.44
N ARG A 118 -7.56 21.63 11.09
CA ARG A 118 -6.99 21.32 12.42
C ARG A 118 -5.47 21.21 12.40
N ALA A 119 -4.91 20.61 11.35
CA ALA A 119 -3.46 20.41 11.25
C ALA A 119 -2.70 21.69 10.90
N SER A 120 -3.22 22.49 9.96
CA SER A 120 -2.56 23.69 9.45
C SER A 120 -2.86 24.96 10.26
N GLY A 121 -4.00 25.02 10.98
CA GLY A 121 -4.50 26.24 11.60
C GLY A 121 -4.99 27.29 10.60
N THR A 122 -5.16 26.94 9.32
CA THR A 122 -5.58 27.85 8.25
C THR A 122 -6.81 27.29 7.52
N LYS A 123 -7.62 28.18 6.96
CA LYS A 123 -8.79 27.78 6.17
C LYS A 123 -8.37 27.12 4.86
N ILE A 124 -9.04 26.02 4.49
CA ILE A 124 -8.78 25.28 3.25
C ILE A 124 -9.69 25.79 2.15
N LEU A 125 -9.10 26.42 1.14
CA LEU A 125 -9.81 27.09 0.04
C LEU A 125 -9.83 26.29 -1.24
N GLY A 126 -8.86 25.39 -1.47
CA GLY A 126 -8.67 24.68 -2.72
C GLY A 126 -8.89 23.19 -2.63
N TYR A 127 -9.29 22.63 -3.78
CA TYR A 127 -9.45 21.19 -3.96
C TYR A 127 -8.78 20.71 -5.26
N ARG A 128 -8.30 19.47 -5.28
CA ARG A 128 -7.90 18.74 -6.49
C ARG A 128 -8.22 17.26 -6.35
N SER A 129 -8.99 16.71 -7.29
CA SER A 129 -9.29 15.29 -7.36
C SER A 129 -8.03 14.43 -7.52
N SER A 130 -8.04 13.26 -6.90
CA SER A 130 -6.88 12.35 -6.88
C SER A 130 -6.75 11.48 -8.13
N GLN A 131 -7.83 11.16 -8.83
CA GLN A 131 -7.83 9.99 -9.69
C GLN A 131 -8.36 10.13 -11.10
N ARG A 132 -9.14 11.14 -11.44
CA ARG A 132 -9.69 11.23 -12.79
C ARG A 132 -9.88 12.66 -13.23
N TRP A 133 -9.69 12.83 -14.51
CA TRP A 133 -10.10 14.01 -15.27
C TRP A 133 -11.62 14.06 -15.32
N PHE A 134 -12.21 15.15 -14.91
CA PHE A 134 -13.66 15.35 -15.03
C PHE A 134 -14.10 15.39 -16.49
N ALA A 135 -15.19 14.70 -16.80
CA ALA A 135 -15.96 14.84 -18.02
C ALA A 135 -17.09 15.87 -17.81
N PRO A 136 -17.74 16.35 -18.88
CA PRO A 136 -18.88 17.25 -18.72
C PRO A 136 -19.99 16.71 -17.81
N ASP A 137 -20.22 15.40 -17.81
CA ASP A 137 -21.25 14.75 -16.99
C ASP A 137 -20.85 14.66 -15.50
N ASP A 138 -19.61 14.97 -15.14
CA ASP A 138 -19.09 14.91 -13.79
C ASP A 138 -19.15 16.26 -13.05
N LEU A 139 -19.68 17.30 -13.69
CA LEU A 139 -19.73 18.68 -13.15
C LEU A 139 -20.54 18.82 -11.86
N TRP A 140 -21.44 17.89 -11.56
CA TRP A 140 -22.15 17.83 -10.27
C TRP A 140 -21.21 17.73 -9.06
N VAL A 141 -20.02 17.18 -9.22
CA VAL A 141 -18.99 17.13 -8.17
C VAL A 141 -18.54 18.54 -7.79
N LEU A 142 -18.39 19.42 -8.77
CA LEU A 142 -17.94 20.80 -8.57
C LEU A 142 -19.02 21.63 -7.86
N GLN A 143 -20.28 21.32 -8.07
CA GLN A 143 -21.37 21.91 -7.31
C GLN A 143 -21.22 21.61 -5.81
N PHE A 144 -20.93 20.35 -5.43
CA PHE A 144 -20.67 20.00 -4.02
C PHE A 144 -19.45 20.72 -3.46
N LEU A 145 -18.37 20.89 -4.24
CA LEU A 145 -17.23 21.68 -3.80
C LEU A 145 -17.63 23.13 -3.49
N ALA A 146 -18.42 23.77 -4.37
CA ALA A 146 -18.92 25.12 -4.15
C ALA A 146 -19.86 25.20 -2.93
N GLU A 147 -20.76 24.23 -2.75
CA GLU A 147 -21.65 24.13 -1.60
C GLU A 147 -20.89 23.99 -0.29
N GLU A 148 -19.84 23.16 -0.26
CA GLU A 148 -18.97 22.96 0.89
C GLU A 148 -18.00 24.13 1.13
N GLY A 149 -18.02 25.17 0.29
CA GLY A 149 -17.30 26.42 0.51
C GLY A 149 -15.82 26.38 0.07
N TYR A 150 -15.47 25.50 -0.86
CA TYR A 150 -14.21 25.62 -1.57
C TYR A 150 -14.25 26.80 -2.54
N ALA A 151 -13.17 27.57 -2.62
CA ALA A 151 -13.07 28.73 -3.50
C ALA A 151 -12.58 28.35 -4.91
N TYR A 152 -11.78 27.27 -5.01
CA TYR A 152 -11.28 26.81 -6.30
C TYR A 152 -11.09 25.29 -6.35
N ASP A 153 -11.17 24.76 -7.59
CA ASP A 153 -10.76 23.41 -7.98
C ASP A 153 -9.62 23.47 -9.00
N SER A 154 -8.85 22.40 -9.09
CA SER A 154 -7.80 22.24 -10.11
C SER A 154 -7.70 20.79 -10.60
N SER A 155 -8.85 20.21 -10.95
CA SER A 155 -8.95 18.81 -11.35
C SER A 155 -9.06 18.60 -12.85
N PHE A 156 -9.40 19.63 -13.64
CA PHE A 156 -9.65 19.46 -15.07
C PHE A 156 -8.36 19.25 -15.87
N VAL A 157 -8.45 18.30 -16.82
CA VAL A 157 -7.52 18.20 -17.95
C VAL A 157 -8.31 18.11 -19.24
N ILE A 158 -8.07 19.05 -20.13
CA ILE A 158 -8.77 19.11 -21.41
C ILE A 158 -8.12 18.17 -22.42
N THR A 159 -8.43 16.89 -22.29
CA THR A 159 -8.01 15.86 -23.26
C THR A 159 -9.21 15.25 -23.99
N SER A 160 -10.39 15.29 -23.40
CA SER A 160 -11.58 14.67 -23.97
C SER A 160 -12.14 15.45 -25.15
N ARG A 161 -12.81 14.73 -26.07
CA ARG A 161 -13.49 15.31 -27.23
C ARG A 161 -14.56 16.33 -26.82
N ALA A 162 -15.21 16.11 -25.69
CA ALA A 162 -16.26 16.98 -25.15
C ALA A 162 -15.74 18.38 -24.76
N PHE A 163 -14.56 18.47 -24.16
CA PHE A 163 -13.95 19.75 -23.81
C PHE A 163 -13.25 20.42 -25.01
N ARG A 164 -12.99 19.70 -26.12
CA ARG A 164 -12.45 20.33 -27.35
C ARG A 164 -13.44 21.30 -28.00
N ALA A 165 -14.73 21.12 -27.77
CA ALA A 165 -15.77 22.02 -28.25
C ALA A 165 -15.76 23.39 -27.54
N ALA A 166 -15.13 23.47 -26.35
CA ALA A 166 -15.01 24.70 -25.57
C ALA A 166 -13.52 24.96 -25.21
N PRO A 167 -12.67 25.34 -26.19
CA PRO A 167 -11.22 25.46 -26.02
C PRO A 167 -10.80 26.50 -24.96
N GLN A 168 -11.63 27.47 -24.68
CA GLN A 168 -11.44 28.49 -23.63
C GLN A 168 -11.43 27.89 -22.22
N ARG A 169 -12.12 26.76 -21.98
CA ARG A 169 -12.12 26.05 -20.69
C ARG A 169 -10.76 25.48 -20.29
N ARG A 170 -9.74 25.52 -21.16
CA ARG A 170 -8.36 25.16 -20.82
C ARG A 170 -7.63 26.22 -19.99
N PHE A 171 -8.20 27.40 -19.86
CA PHE A 171 -7.69 28.48 -19.04
C PHE A 171 -8.46 28.54 -17.71
N ALA A 172 -7.94 29.26 -16.73
CA ALA A 172 -8.67 29.52 -15.50
C ALA A 172 -9.99 30.22 -15.81
N HIS A 173 -11.08 29.70 -15.22
CA HIS A 173 -12.43 30.22 -15.45
C HIS A 173 -13.29 30.03 -14.19
N ARG A 174 -14.41 30.74 -14.11
CA ARG A 174 -15.39 30.61 -13.03
C ARG A 174 -16.55 29.73 -13.46
N LEU A 175 -17.02 28.91 -12.51
CA LEU A 175 -18.24 28.12 -12.62
C LEU A 175 -19.26 28.67 -11.63
N GLN A 176 -20.49 28.88 -12.09
CA GLN A 176 -21.59 29.42 -11.29
C GLN A 176 -22.61 28.31 -11.02
N PHE A 177 -22.90 28.07 -9.73
CA PHE A 177 -23.90 27.12 -9.25
C PHE A 177 -24.92 27.86 -8.37
N GLY A 178 -26.01 28.34 -8.94
CA GLY A 178 -26.93 29.24 -8.26
C GLY A 178 -26.23 30.50 -7.75
N GLU A 179 -26.23 30.72 -6.42
CA GLU A 179 -25.49 31.82 -5.79
C GLU A 179 -24.03 31.50 -5.46
N LYS A 180 -23.59 30.27 -5.65
CA LYS A 180 -22.21 29.83 -5.34
C LYS A 180 -21.32 29.91 -6.56
N GLU A 181 -20.08 30.30 -6.34
CA GLU A 181 -19.04 30.37 -7.36
C GLU A 181 -17.88 29.45 -7.00
N LEU A 182 -17.26 28.89 -8.03
CA LEU A 182 -16.04 28.09 -7.91
C LEU A 182 -15.08 28.46 -9.04
N TRP A 183 -13.83 28.76 -8.72
CA TRP A 183 -12.79 28.87 -9.73
C TRP A 183 -12.31 27.50 -10.15
N GLU A 184 -12.17 27.29 -11.48
CA GLU A 184 -11.50 26.13 -12.04
C GLU A 184 -10.14 26.51 -12.62
N PHE A 185 -9.10 25.80 -12.19
CA PHE A 185 -7.72 25.92 -12.67
C PHE A 185 -7.31 24.65 -13.43
N PRO A 186 -7.65 24.52 -14.72
CA PRO A 186 -7.36 23.33 -15.49
C PRO A 186 -5.87 23.14 -15.70
N LEU A 187 -5.43 21.88 -15.68
CA LEU A 187 -4.06 21.54 -16.00
C LEU A 187 -3.77 21.80 -17.49
N PRO A 188 -2.68 22.50 -17.82
CA PRO A 188 -2.39 22.91 -19.19
C PRO A 188 -2.13 21.72 -20.11
N SER A 189 -2.64 21.84 -21.31
CA SER A 189 -2.43 20.90 -22.41
C SER A 189 -1.92 21.62 -23.66
N TYR A 190 -1.02 20.97 -24.38
CA TYR A 190 -0.45 21.44 -25.63
C TYR A 190 -1.03 20.68 -26.82
N ASN A 191 -1.45 21.41 -27.85
CA ASN A 191 -1.94 20.79 -29.08
C ASN A 191 -0.76 20.39 -29.97
N PHE A 192 -0.48 19.10 -30.02
CA PHE A 192 0.54 18.52 -30.89
C PHE A 192 -0.14 17.76 -32.02
N LEU A 193 -0.09 18.29 -33.24
CA LEU A 193 -0.68 17.68 -34.43
C LEU A 193 -2.16 17.25 -34.26
N GLY A 194 -2.97 18.08 -33.61
CA GLY A 194 -4.39 17.79 -33.35
C GLY A 194 -4.67 16.99 -32.08
N TRP A 195 -3.62 16.52 -31.36
CA TRP A 195 -3.74 15.82 -30.10
C TRP A 195 -3.43 16.76 -28.93
N LEU A 196 -4.37 16.87 -28.00
CA LEU A 196 -4.15 17.61 -26.77
C LEU A 196 -3.35 16.74 -25.80
N MET A 197 -2.09 17.12 -25.59
CA MET A 197 -1.17 16.45 -24.69
C MET A 197 -1.05 17.26 -23.40
N PRO A 198 -1.31 16.68 -22.21
CA PRO A 198 -1.06 17.35 -20.96
C PRO A 198 0.44 17.63 -20.79
N ILE A 199 0.76 18.85 -20.33
CA ILE A 199 2.15 19.31 -20.15
C ILE A 199 2.41 19.91 -18.77
N ALA A 200 1.50 19.64 -17.81
CA ALA A 200 1.48 20.30 -16.51
C ALA A 200 2.60 19.89 -15.55
N GLY A 201 3.33 18.83 -15.81
CA GLY A 201 4.38 18.35 -14.90
C GLY A 201 4.22 16.88 -14.51
N GLY A 202 4.80 16.49 -13.37
CA GLY A 202 4.71 15.14 -12.83
C GLY A 202 5.09 14.06 -13.84
N ASN A 203 4.23 13.08 -13.99
CA ASN A 203 4.43 11.96 -14.92
C ASN A 203 4.77 12.41 -16.36
N TYR A 204 4.18 13.51 -16.84
CA TYR A 204 4.42 13.99 -18.21
C TYR A 204 5.84 14.47 -18.42
N PHE A 205 6.46 15.13 -17.41
CA PHE A 205 7.86 15.55 -17.47
C PHE A 205 8.82 14.35 -17.52
N ARG A 206 8.45 13.24 -16.90
CA ARG A 206 9.26 12.03 -16.85
C ARG A 206 9.06 11.09 -18.06
N GLN A 207 7.87 11.09 -18.67
CA GLN A 207 7.55 10.17 -19.76
C GLN A 207 7.84 10.75 -21.15
N PHE A 208 7.61 12.04 -21.36
CA PHE A 208 7.86 12.68 -22.63
C PHE A 208 9.30 13.16 -22.79
N PRO A 209 9.80 13.28 -24.05
CA PRO A 209 11.10 13.90 -24.30
C PRO A 209 11.14 15.33 -23.75
N HIS A 210 12.07 15.62 -22.85
CA HIS A 210 12.15 16.91 -22.14
C HIS A 210 12.22 18.13 -23.09
N PRO A 211 12.97 18.11 -24.22
CA PRO A 211 12.96 19.23 -25.18
C PRO A 211 11.58 19.56 -25.74
N LEU A 212 10.73 18.55 -25.94
CA LEU A 212 9.35 18.74 -26.44
C LEU A 212 8.50 19.44 -25.37
N VAL A 213 8.61 19.00 -24.11
CA VAL A 213 7.88 19.62 -22.99
C VAL A 213 8.35 21.07 -22.80
N LYS A 214 9.66 21.33 -22.84
CA LYS A 214 10.21 22.71 -22.78
C LYS A 214 9.65 23.62 -23.88
N ARG A 215 9.61 23.10 -25.10
CA ARG A 215 9.05 23.87 -26.24
C ARG A 215 7.57 24.17 -26.01
N ALA A 216 6.81 23.22 -25.48
CA ALA A 216 5.39 23.41 -25.20
C ALA A 216 5.15 24.43 -24.07
N VAL A 217 5.93 24.39 -22.99
CA VAL A 217 5.87 25.37 -21.89
C VAL A 217 6.28 26.76 -22.37
N LYS A 218 7.37 26.87 -23.14
CA LYS A 218 7.81 28.13 -23.74
C LYS A 218 6.73 28.72 -24.66
N HIS A 219 6.08 27.88 -25.47
CA HIS A 219 4.98 28.32 -26.31
C HIS A 219 3.80 28.83 -25.48
N TRP A 220 3.41 28.11 -24.40
CA TRP A 220 2.34 28.56 -23.50
C TRP A 220 2.66 29.92 -22.90
N HIS A 221 3.89 30.09 -22.38
CA HIS A 221 4.35 31.33 -21.79
C HIS A 221 4.26 32.52 -22.76
N GLY A 222 4.62 32.32 -24.03
CA GLY A 222 4.62 33.38 -25.04
C GLY A 222 3.29 33.63 -25.73
N ALA A 223 2.43 32.62 -25.83
CA ALA A 223 1.20 32.68 -26.64
C ALA A 223 -0.06 33.03 -25.85
N TYR A 224 -0.08 32.81 -24.54
CA TYR A 224 -1.28 33.00 -23.72
C TYR A 224 -0.98 33.87 -22.49
N ASP A 225 -1.90 34.77 -22.13
CA ASP A 225 -1.81 35.53 -20.89
C ASP A 225 -2.14 34.71 -19.65
N ALA A 226 -2.80 33.58 -19.81
CA ALA A 226 -3.15 32.67 -18.72
C ALA A 226 -1.90 32.06 -18.05
N PRO A 227 -1.91 31.86 -16.73
CA PRO A 227 -0.81 31.21 -16.03
C PRO A 227 -0.64 29.77 -16.52
N PHE A 228 0.61 29.32 -16.62
CA PHE A 228 0.92 27.91 -16.73
C PHE A 228 0.85 27.27 -15.34
N ILE A 229 0.14 26.16 -15.20
CA ILE A 229 0.06 25.43 -13.91
C ILE A 229 1.02 24.26 -14.00
N MET A 230 2.03 24.26 -13.15
CA MET A 230 2.98 23.16 -13.01
C MET A 230 2.70 22.39 -11.72
N TYR A 231 2.88 21.06 -11.78
CA TYR A 231 2.81 20.24 -10.57
C TYR A 231 3.88 19.17 -10.54
N PHE A 232 4.21 18.71 -9.34
CA PHE A 232 4.97 17.49 -9.11
C PHE A 232 4.49 16.80 -7.83
N HIS A 233 4.76 15.49 -7.75
CA HIS A 233 4.52 14.71 -6.53
C HIS A 233 5.79 14.67 -5.69
N ILE A 234 5.69 14.75 -4.37
CA ILE A 234 6.88 14.70 -3.51
C ILE A 234 7.67 13.40 -3.68
N TRP A 235 6.99 12.27 -3.92
CA TRP A 235 7.64 10.98 -4.15
C TRP A 235 8.47 10.92 -5.46
N GLU A 236 8.27 11.85 -6.39
CA GLU A 236 9.09 11.95 -7.61
C GLU A 236 10.52 12.42 -7.32
N LEU A 237 10.78 12.93 -6.11
CA LEU A 237 12.13 13.30 -5.61
C LEU A 237 12.84 12.13 -4.90
N ASP A 238 12.23 10.94 -4.86
CA ASP A 238 12.74 9.77 -4.16
C ASP A 238 13.10 8.63 -5.13
N THR A 239 14.38 8.56 -5.47
CA THR A 239 14.92 7.50 -6.33
C THR A 239 15.02 6.15 -5.63
N GLU A 240 15.01 6.14 -4.27
CA GLU A 240 15.18 4.95 -3.44
C GLU A 240 13.86 4.37 -2.94
N GLN A 241 12.73 4.89 -3.41
CA GLN A 241 11.42 4.40 -3.01
C GLN A 241 11.26 2.89 -3.27
N PRO A 242 10.61 2.14 -2.37
CA PRO A 242 10.36 0.71 -2.55
C PRO A 242 9.59 0.41 -3.84
N ARG A 243 10.04 -0.61 -4.58
CA ARG A 243 9.41 -0.99 -5.85
C ARG A 243 8.30 -2.01 -5.63
N ILE A 244 7.07 -1.65 -5.96
CA ILE A 244 5.89 -2.53 -5.89
C ILE A 244 5.95 -3.53 -7.05
N SER A 245 6.28 -4.78 -6.73
CA SER A 245 6.50 -5.85 -7.73
C SER A 245 5.20 -6.33 -8.38
N ALA A 246 4.08 -6.21 -7.68
CA ALA A 246 2.76 -6.60 -8.16
C ALA A 246 2.25 -5.76 -9.33
N ALA A 247 2.72 -4.53 -9.45
CA ALA A 247 2.29 -3.60 -10.50
C ALA A 247 2.63 -4.10 -11.90
N SER A 248 1.79 -3.75 -12.88
CA SER A 248 2.00 -4.04 -14.29
C SER A 248 3.25 -3.33 -14.85
N ARG A 249 3.71 -3.75 -16.02
CA ARG A 249 4.87 -3.09 -16.68
C ARG A 249 4.62 -1.61 -16.97
N LEU A 250 3.40 -1.25 -17.37
CA LEU A 250 3.03 0.14 -17.67
C LEU A 250 2.99 0.99 -16.40
N GLU A 251 2.43 0.47 -15.32
CA GLU A 251 2.41 1.14 -14.00
C GLU A 251 3.84 1.37 -13.48
N LYS A 252 4.72 0.36 -13.60
CA LYS A 252 6.14 0.50 -13.24
C LYS A 252 6.86 1.57 -14.06
N ILE A 253 6.60 1.65 -15.37
CA ILE A 253 7.18 2.70 -16.22
C ILE A 253 6.66 4.07 -15.77
N ARG A 254 5.36 4.22 -15.54
CA ARG A 254 4.77 5.47 -15.07
C ARG A 254 5.35 5.92 -13.73
N GLN A 255 5.55 4.99 -12.79
CA GLN A 255 6.03 5.29 -11.45
C GLN A 255 7.53 5.59 -11.42
N TYR A 256 8.36 4.72 -12.01
CA TYR A 256 9.79 4.70 -11.72
C TYR A 256 10.72 5.28 -12.79
N ARG A 257 10.19 5.57 -14.00
CA ARG A 257 11.01 6.10 -15.10
C ARG A 257 11.48 7.52 -14.81
N ASN A 258 12.79 7.77 -15.02
CA ASN A 258 13.43 9.11 -14.95
C ASN A 258 13.21 9.86 -13.61
N LEU A 259 13.05 9.17 -12.48
CA LEU A 259 12.98 9.79 -11.15
C LEU A 259 14.26 10.56 -10.84
N ASP A 260 15.41 10.03 -11.22
CA ASP A 260 16.73 10.63 -11.07
C ASP A 260 16.89 12.00 -11.76
N LYS A 261 16.10 12.23 -12.80
CA LYS A 261 16.12 13.48 -13.59
C LYS A 261 15.16 14.55 -13.08
N MET A 262 14.18 14.16 -12.23
CA MET A 262 13.11 15.07 -11.83
C MET A 262 13.60 16.31 -11.09
N PRO A 263 14.54 16.24 -10.12
CA PRO A 263 15.06 17.45 -9.47
C PRO A 263 15.65 18.44 -10.46
N ARG A 264 16.47 17.96 -11.40
CA ARG A 264 17.09 18.80 -12.44
C ARG A 264 16.05 19.45 -13.35
N PHE A 265 14.98 18.73 -13.71
CA PHE A 265 13.91 19.30 -14.53
C PHE A 265 13.20 20.43 -13.78
N LEU A 266 12.86 20.24 -12.52
CA LEU A 266 12.22 21.27 -11.70
C LEU A 266 13.10 22.51 -11.57
N GLU A 267 14.38 22.34 -11.22
CA GLU A 267 15.33 23.46 -11.13
C GLU A 267 15.41 24.27 -12.42
N GLU A 268 15.39 23.63 -13.58
CA GLU A 268 15.47 24.33 -14.86
C GLU A 268 14.27 25.26 -15.08
N TYR A 269 13.05 24.81 -14.71
CA TYR A 269 11.84 25.63 -14.77
C TYR A 269 11.84 26.72 -13.71
N PHE A 270 12.30 26.44 -12.49
CA PHE A 270 12.36 27.41 -11.39
C PHE A 270 13.36 28.55 -11.68
N LYS A 271 14.44 28.27 -12.40
CA LYS A 271 15.38 29.31 -12.90
C LYS A 271 14.81 30.17 -14.01
N THR A 272 13.85 29.63 -14.76
CA THR A 272 13.37 30.27 -16.01
C THR A 272 12.08 31.07 -15.80
N TYR A 273 11.20 30.63 -14.90
CA TYR A 273 9.86 31.18 -14.74
C TYR A 273 9.57 31.54 -13.27
N SER A 274 8.73 32.57 -13.07
CA SER A 274 8.24 32.95 -11.74
C SER A 274 7.01 32.13 -11.37
N PHE A 275 6.99 31.54 -10.16
CA PHE A 275 5.90 30.70 -9.66
C PHE A 275 5.34 31.21 -8.34
N VAL A 276 4.01 31.04 -8.17
CA VAL A 276 3.28 31.34 -6.93
C VAL A 276 2.23 30.25 -6.65
N GLY A 277 1.67 30.17 -5.44
CA GLY A 277 0.50 29.35 -5.10
C GLY A 277 -0.79 29.95 -5.64
N ILE A 278 -1.84 29.12 -5.72
CA ILE A 278 -3.14 29.50 -6.32
C ILE A 278 -3.85 30.57 -5.49
N ALA A 279 -3.93 30.43 -4.16
CA ALA A 279 -4.57 31.42 -3.31
C ALA A 279 -3.89 32.79 -3.42
N LYS A 280 -2.56 32.84 -3.44
CA LYS A 280 -1.81 34.08 -3.64
C LYS A 280 -2.08 34.71 -5.01
N TYR A 281 -2.19 33.88 -6.05
CA TYR A 281 -2.52 34.35 -7.41
C TYR A 281 -3.92 34.96 -7.47
N LEU A 282 -4.91 34.38 -6.75
CA LEU A 282 -6.27 34.90 -6.63
C LEU A 282 -6.38 36.11 -5.69
N GLY A 283 -5.32 36.46 -4.95
CA GLY A 283 -5.36 37.51 -3.93
C GLY A 283 -6.11 37.11 -2.66
N LEU A 284 -6.30 35.81 -2.42
CA LEU A 284 -7.03 35.27 -1.26
C LEU A 284 -6.07 35.14 -0.07
N SER A 285 -6.02 36.12 0.81
CA SER A 285 -5.25 36.06 2.06
C SER A 285 -6.14 35.85 3.30
N THR A 286 -7.42 36.24 3.22
CA THR A 286 -8.44 36.04 4.28
C THR A 286 -9.82 35.81 3.67
N VAL A 287 -10.79 35.36 4.50
CA VAL A 287 -12.20 35.10 4.08
C VAL A 287 -12.87 36.33 3.50
N GLN A 288 -12.49 37.55 3.92
CA GLN A 288 -13.01 38.81 3.41
C GLN A 288 -12.54 39.14 1.98
N ASP A 289 -11.39 38.65 1.58
CA ASP A 289 -10.83 38.92 0.25
C ASP A 289 -11.57 38.16 -0.87
N ILE A 290 -12.30 37.08 -0.55
CA ILE A 290 -13.08 36.30 -1.53
C ILE A 290 -14.18 37.15 -2.18
N ILE A 291 -14.75 38.10 -1.45
CA ILE A 291 -15.87 38.95 -1.92
C ILE A 291 -15.35 40.14 -2.77
N GLN A 292 -14.12 40.60 -2.54
CA GLN A 292 -13.56 41.76 -3.22
C GLN A 292 -12.68 41.46 -4.45
N ALA A 293 -12.09 40.27 -4.51
CA ALA A 293 -11.17 39.89 -5.62
C ALA A 293 -11.85 39.64 -6.97
N SER A 294 -13.18 39.78 -7.06
CA SER A 294 -13.97 39.53 -8.27
C SER A 294 -13.84 40.61 -9.37
N GLY A 295 -12.98 41.60 -9.21
CA GLY A 295 -13.06 42.82 -10.03
C GLY A 295 -12.25 42.92 -11.30
N GLU A 296 -10.97 42.55 -11.41
CA GLU A 296 -10.19 43.23 -12.47
C GLU A 296 -9.11 42.47 -13.26
N ARG A 297 -8.85 41.18 -13.08
CA ARG A 297 -7.66 40.57 -13.75
C ARG A 297 -7.80 39.28 -14.55
N LEU A 298 -8.97 38.68 -14.64
CA LEU A 298 -9.14 37.43 -15.39
C LEU A 298 -10.29 37.55 -16.38
N VAL A 299 -10.04 37.22 -17.64
CA VAL A 299 -11.11 37.02 -18.64
C VAL A 299 -11.90 35.81 -18.19
N SER A 300 -13.05 36.05 -17.55
CA SER A 300 -13.87 35.01 -16.95
C SER A 300 -15.14 34.82 -17.77
N GLU A 301 -15.24 33.68 -18.44
CA GLU A 301 -16.55 33.19 -18.87
C GLU A 301 -17.21 32.50 -17.66
N VAL A 302 -18.49 32.82 -17.42
CA VAL A 302 -19.31 32.23 -16.38
C VAL A 302 -20.20 31.15 -17.00
N TYR A 303 -20.16 29.93 -16.46
CA TYR A 303 -20.99 28.82 -16.91
C TYR A 303 -22.04 28.49 -15.85
N HIS A 304 -23.32 28.49 -16.25
CA HIS A 304 -24.44 28.09 -15.39
C HIS A 304 -24.72 26.60 -15.50
N CYS A 305 -24.94 25.92 -14.38
CA CYS A 305 -25.23 24.48 -14.30
C CYS A 305 -26.51 24.24 -13.49
N ASP A 306 -27.31 23.23 -13.87
CA ASP A 306 -28.57 22.88 -13.20
C ASP A 306 -28.35 22.09 -11.90
N GLU A 307 -29.23 22.32 -10.87
CA GLU A 307 -29.11 21.72 -9.53
C GLU A 307 -29.67 20.29 -9.45
N VAL A 308 -29.01 19.39 -8.70
CA VAL A 308 -29.44 18.02 -8.41
C VAL A 308 -29.70 17.84 -6.90
N ARG A 309 -30.89 17.38 -6.50
CA ARG A 309 -31.29 17.16 -5.09
C ARG A 309 -31.32 15.68 -4.71
N LEU A 310 -30.74 15.31 -3.56
CA LEU A 310 -30.72 13.93 -3.02
C LEU A 310 -31.00 13.86 -1.50
N ALA A 311 -31.63 12.77 -1.04
CA ALA A 311 -32.10 12.53 0.33
C ALA A 311 -31.16 11.61 1.15
N PRO A 312 -31.13 11.70 2.52
CA PRO A 312 -30.16 10.99 3.37
C PRO A 312 -30.60 9.60 3.85
N GLN A 313 -29.64 8.75 4.22
CA GLN A 313 -29.84 7.42 4.86
C GLN A 313 -28.91 7.19 6.07
N ASP A 314 -29.44 6.53 7.12
CA ASP A 314 -28.81 6.28 8.44
C ASP A 314 -28.04 4.94 8.53
N VAL A 315 -26.98 4.90 9.38
CA VAL A 315 -26.15 3.70 9.65
C VAL A 315 -25.94 3.47 11.16
N GLN A 316 -26.18 2.25 11.63
CA GLN A 316 -26.09 1.78 13.03
C GLN A 316 -24.73 1.15 13.39
N LYS A 317 -24.33 1.26 14.70
CA LYS A 317 -23.08 0.73 15.32
C LYS A 317 -23.33 -0.55 16.17
N PRO A 318 -22.36 -1.48 16.29
CA PRO A 318 -22.47 -2.67 17.15
C PRO A 318 -21.80 -2.58 18.53
N THR A 319 -22.27 -3.41 19.48
CA THR A 319 -21.94 -3.47 20.91
C THR A 319 -20.79 -4.42 21.30
N ARG A 320 -20.13 -4.17 22.45
CA ARG A 320 -18.97 -4.90 23.01
C ARG A 320 -19.37 -5.87 24.14
N ASN A 321 -18.67 -7.02 24.22
CA ASN A 321 -18.67 -7.95 25.36
C ASN A 321 -17.24 -8.15 25.93
N ASN A 322 -17.10 -8.32 27.25
CA ASN A 322 -15.86 -8.42 28.02
C ASN A 322 -15.26 -9.84 28.11
N PRO A 323 -13.92 -10.01 28.28
CA PRO A 323 -13.22 -11.29 28.27
C PRO A 323 -12.77 -11.81 29.67
N PRO A 324 -12.40 -13.10 29.79
CA PRO A 324 -11.87 -13.72 31.01
C PRO A 324 -10.36 -13.58 31.16
N SER A 325 -9.88 -13.81 32.37
CA SER A 325 -8.51 -13.60 32.87
C SER A 325 -7.51 -14.68 32.45
N GLY A 326 -6.36 -14.23 31.89
CA GLY A 326 -5.19 -15.05 31.56
C GLY A 326 -4.95 -15.10 30.02
N LYS A 327 -3.81 -14.48 29.59
CA LYS A 327 -3.45 -14.49 28.16
C LYS A 327 -2.91 -15.86 27.76
N THR A 328 -3.41 -16.43 26.66
CA THR A 328 -2.91 -17.68 26.11
C THR A 328 -1.60 -17.45 25.33
N PRO A 329 -0.50 -18.17 25.65
CA PRO A 329 0.77 -17.99 24.94
C PRO A 329 0.73 -18.62 23.55
N VAL A 330 1.18 -17.87 22.53
CA VAL A 330 1.20 -18.27 21.11
C VAL A 330 2.53 -17.89 20.48
N SER A 331 3.19 -18.83 19.80
CA SER A 331 4.39 -18.55 19.00
C SER A 331 4.04 -18.41 17.53
N ILE A 332 4.53 -17.33 16.91
CA ILE A 332 4.35 -17.05 15.48
C ILE A 332 5.70 -17.22 14.77
N ILE A 333 5.77 -18.17 13.86
CA ILE A 333 6.95 -18.54 13.09
C ILE A 333 6.89 -17.82 11.74
N VAL A 334 7.98 -17.13 11.40
CA VAL A 334 8.12 -16.34 10.16
C VAL A 334 9.36 -16.83 9.42
N PRO A 335 9.21 -17.74 8.44
CA PRO A 335 10.33 -18.15 7.58
C PRO A 335 10.66 -17.01 6.61
N CYS A 336 11.94 -16.66 6.52
CA CYS A 336 12.45 -15.59 5.67
C CYS A 336 13.55 -16.13 4.75
N PHE A 337 13.48 -15.83 3.45
CA PHE A 337 14.55 -16.12 2.50
C PHE A 337 14.65 -15.06 1.43
N ASN A 338 15.67 -14.19 1.50
CA ASN A 338 15.85 -13.04 0.62
C ASN A 338 14.58 -12.16 0.56
N GLU A 339 14.10 -11.70 1.71
CA GLU A 339 12.85 -10.95 1.88
C GLU A 339 13.09 -9.52 2.40
N LYS A 340 14.31 -8.98 2.24
CA LYS A 340 14.69 -7.64 2.71
C LYS A 340 13.65 -6.57 2.38
N LEU A 341 13.08 -6.60 1.16
CA LEU A 341 12.11 -5.61 0.70
C LEU A 341 10.71 -5.73 1.34
N ALA A 342 10.36 -6.91 1.84
CA ALA A 342 9.06 -7.15 2.48
C ALA A 342 9.08 -6.85 3.99
N LEU A 343 10.24 -6.86 4.64
CA LEU A 343 10.35 -6.73 6.09
C LEU A 343 9.82 -5.42 6.68
N PRO A 344 9.98 -4.24 6.07
CA PRO A 344 9.34 -3.01 6.58
C PRO A 344 7.81 -3.13 6.62
N TYR A 345 7.23 -3.67 5.55
CA TYR A 345 5.79 -3.91 5.45
C TYR A 345 5.31 -4.94 6.49
N LEU A 346 6.04 -6.05 6.65
CA LEU A 346 5.78 -7.05 7.68
C LEU A 346 5.86 -6.44 9.09
N SER A 347 6.89 -5.64 9.38
CA SER A 347 7.08 -5.01 10.70
C SER A 347 5.88 -4.13 11.08
N ASN A 348 5.41 -3.30 10.17
CA ASN A 348 4.24 -2.46 10.40
C ASN A 348 2.95 -3.28 10.52
N THR A 349 2.82 -4.35 9.72
CA THR A 349 1.70 -5.29 9.82
C THR A 349 1.65 -5.96 11.19
N LEU A 350 2.79 -6.50 11.66
CA LEU A 350 2.85 -7.20 12.94
C LEU A 350 2.62 -6.29 14.15
N LYS A 351 3.00 -5.00 14.07
CA LYS A 351 2.61 -4.01 15.11
C LYS A 351 1.08 -3.95 15.28
N SER A 352 0.35 -3.90 14.19
CA SER A 352 -1.12 -3.86 14.20
C SER A 352 -1.73 -5.21 14.60
N VAL A 353 -1.13 -6.34 14.23
CA VAL A 353 -1.55 -7.67 14.65
C VAL A 353 -1.41 -7.82 16.16
N VAL A 354 -0.25 -7.42 16.73
CA VAL A 354 -0.04 -7.41 18.19
C VAL A 354 -1.13 -6.61 18.88
N ALA A 355 -1.35 -5.35 18.48
CA ALA A 355 -2.38 -4.50 19.07
C ALA A 355 -3.80 -5.10 18.99
N SER A 356 -4.09 -5.92 17.97
CA SER A 356 -5.39 -6.58 17.80
C SER A 356 -5.56 -7.85 18.65
N LEU A 357 -4.47 -8.50 19.06
CA LEU A 357 -4.44 -9.81 19.73
C LEU A 357 -3.99 -9.76 21.19
N GLU A 358 -3.27 -8.71 21.60
CA GLU A 358 -2.62 -8.60 22.92
C GLU A 358 -3.57 -8.70 24.12
N ASN A 359 -4.86 -8.44 23.93
CA ASN A 359 -5.85 -8.60 25.01
C ASN A 359 -6.15 -10.07 25.33
N HIS A 360 -5.93 -11.00 24.40
CA HIS A 360 -6.28 -12.42 24.53
C HIS A 360 -5.07 -13.34 24.52
N TYR A 361 -3.97 -12.93 23.85
CA TYR A 361 -2.79 -13.76 23.61
C TYR A 361 -1.50 -13.07 24.05
N GLU A 362 -0.56 -13.90 24.56
CA GLU A 362 0.84 -13.52 24.74
C GLU A 362 1.61 -13.98 23.49
N LEU A 363 1.94 -13.04 22.61
CA LEU A 363 2.56 -13.36 21.33
C LEU A 363 4.08 -13.40 21.44
N ARG A 364 4.70 -14.44 20.86
CA ARG A 364 6.15 -14.62 20.70
C ARG A 364 6.45 -14.84 19.22
N PHE A 365 7.47 -14.19 18.71
CA PHE A 365 7.84 -14.28 17.30
C PHE A 365 9.15 -15.05 17.13
N ILE A 366 9.19 -15.97 16.19
CA ILE A 366 10.38 -16.73 15.84
C ILE A 366 10.65 -16.50 14.34
N PHE A 367 11.62 -15.63 14.06
CA PHE A 367 12.07 -15.37 12.70
C PHE A 367 13.15 -16.39 12.33
N VAL A 368 12.96 -17.07 11.21
CA VAL A 368 13.92 -18.07 10.71
C VAL A 368 14.46 -17.59 9.36
N ASP A 369 15.68 -17.06 9.37
CA ASP A 369 16.38 -16.70 8.14
C ASP A 369 16.99 -17.96 7.50
N ASP A 370 16.45 -18.37 6.37
CA ASP A 370 16.80 -19.60 5.67
C ASP A 370 18.00 -19.39 4.72
N GLY A 371 19.11 -18.84 5.26
CA GLY A 371 20.34 -18.62 4.54
C GLY A 371 20.24 -17.52 3.48
N SER A 372 19.66 -16.38 3.83
CA SER A 372 19.51 -15.23 2.92
C SER A 372 20.86 -14.59 2.55
N THR A 373 20.94 -14.04 1.34
CA THR A 373 22.13 -13.37 0.78
C THR A 373 21.91 -11.90 0.41
N ASP A 374 20.69 -11.37 0.60
CA ASP A 374 20.30 -10.01 0.20
C ASP A 374 20.32 -8.97 1.36
N GLY A 375 20.82 -9.35 2.54
CA GLY A 375 20.79 -8.53 3.74
C GLY A 375 19.49 -8.61 4.52
N THR A 376 18.66 -9.65 4.31
CA THR A 376 17.44 -9.95 5.10
C THR A 376 17.77 -10.06 6.57
N TRP A 377 18.86 -10.76 6.96
CA TRP A 377 19.27 -10.94 8.35
C TRP A 377 19.48 -9.61 9.10
N ASP A 378 20.24 -8.69 8.49
CA ASP A 378 20.47 -7.37 9.09
C ASP A 378 19.21 -6.50 9.14
N CYS A 379 18.34 -6.66 8.15
CA CYS A 379 17.04 -6.00 8.13
C CYS A 379 16.12 -6.55 9.23
N LEU A 380 16.10 -7.86 9.49
CA LEU A 380 15.38 -8.47 10.63
C LEU A 380 15.84 -7.88 11.95
N LYS A 381 17.16 -7.82 12.19
CA LYS A 381 17.74 -7.23 13.42
C LYS A 381 17.30 -5.77 13.59
N ARG A 382 17.33 -4.99 12.53
CA ARG A 382 16.97 -3.56 12.57
C ARG A 382 15.50 -3.35 12.93
N HIS A 383 14.59 -4.14 12.40
CA HIS A 383 13.15 -3.94 12.57
C HIS A 383 12.59 -4.63 13.82
N PHE A 384 13.22 -5.71 14.29
CA PHE A 384 12.66 -6.56 15.34
C PHE A 384 13.63 -6.81 16.51
N GLY A 385 14.94 -6.55 16.34
CA GLY A 385 16.00 -6.93 17.30
C GLY A 385 15.91 -6.29 18.69
N ILE A 386 15.15 -5.21 18.85
CA ILE A 386 14.96 -4.52 20.14
C ILE A 386 13.81 -5.13 20.95
N ARG A 387 13.04 -6.07 20.38
CA ARG A 387 11.82 -6.61 20.96
C ARG A 387 12.12 -7.92 21.72
N PRO A 388 11.87 -7.99 23.04
CA PRO A 388 12.18 -9.18 23.83
C PRO A 388 11.34 -10.41 23.45
N GLU A 389 10.17 -10.20 22.85
CA GLU A 389 9.31 -11.26 22.35
C GLU A 389 9.78 -11.90 21.03
N CYS A 390 10.88 -11.42 20.44
CA CYS A 390 11.40 -11.90 19.17
C CYS A 390 12.65 -12.78 19.35
N THR A 391 12.60 -13.98 18.78
CA THR A 391 13.74 -14.92 18.67
C THR A 391 14.17 -15.02 17.21
N PHE A 392 15.48 -15.14 16.97
CA PHE A 392 16.05 -15.19 15.63
C PHE A 392 16.86 -16.48 15.45
N LEU A 393 16.55 -17.22 14.40
CA LEU A 393 17.28 -18.40 13.96
C LEU A 393 17.85 -18.12 12.57
N GLN A 394 19.09 -18.51 12.32
CA GLN A 394 19.72 -18.37 11.02
C GLN A 394 20.29 -19.71 10.55
N HIS A 395 19.88 -20.15 9.36
CA HIS A 395 20.49 -21.28 8.67
C HIS A 395 21.77 -20.84 7.96
N THR A 396 22.76 -21.73 7.90
CA THR A 396 24.03 -21.48 7.20
C THR A 396 23.85 -21.42 5.67
N HIS A 397 22.82 -22.06 5.15
CA HIS A 397 22.42 -22.05 3.74
C HIS A 397 20.91 -22.30 3.61
N ASN A 398 20.35 -22.16 2.42
CA ASN A 398 18.94 -22.38 2.19
C ASN A 398 18.56 -23.86 2.35
N LEU A 399 17.85 -24.20 3.42
CA LEU A 399 17.29 -25.52 3.68
C LEU A 399 15.86 -25.68 3.14
N GLY A 400 15.14 -24.59 2.94
CA GLY A 400 13.78 -24.58 2.41
C GLY A 400 12.71 -24.22 3.46
N VAL A 401 11.57 -23.73 2.96
CA VAL A 401 10.51 -23.13 3.81
C VAL A 401 9.93 -24.12 4.84
N ALA A 402 9.78 -25.39 4.50
CA ALA A 402 9.26 -26.39 5.45
C ALA A 402 10.26 -26.68 6.56
N ALA A 403 11.57 -26.74 6.24
CA ALA A 403 12.64 -26.87 7.22
C ALA A 403 12.67 -25.65 8.17
N ALA A 404 12.55 -24.46 7.63
CA ALA A 404 12.49 -23.22 8.41
C ALA A 404 11.28 -23.20 9.37
N ILE A 405 10.08 -23.57 8.87
CA ILE A 405 8.87 -23.67 9.71
C ILE A 405 9.08 -24.71 10.82
N LEU A 406 9.55 -25.91 10.50
CA LEU A 406 9.72 -26.99 11.46
C LEU A 406 10.79 -26.63 12.51
N ASN A 407 11.89 -25.99 12.12
CA ASN A 407 12.89 -25.49 13.06
C ASN A 407 12.31 -24.44 14.00
N GLY A 408 11.50 -23.51 13.49
CA GLY A 408 10.78 -22.56 14.33
C GLY A 408 9.84 -23.26 15.33
N ILE A 409 9.08 -24.27 14.89
CA ILE A 409 8.19 -25.08 15.76
C ILE A 409 8.98 -25.80 16.88
N ARG A 410 10.14 -26.34 16.57
CA ARG A 410 11.01 -27.01 17.56
C ARG A 410 11.52 -26.05 18.64
N HIS A 411 11.82 -24.80 18.26
CA HIS A 411 12.27 -23.75 19.18
C HIS A 411 11.13 -23.03 19.91
N ALA A 412 9.89 -23.18 19.48
CA ALA A 412 8.73 -22.65 20.17
C ALA A 412 8.55 -23.37 21.53
N ASN A 413 8.14 -22.62 22.54
CA ASN A 413 7.85 -23.14 23.90
C ASN A 413 6.36 -23.03 24.26
N THR A 414 5.49 -22.81 23.28
CA THR A 414 4.03 -22.69 23.42
C THR A 414 3.36 -23.85 22.71
N GLU A 415 2.19 -24.28 23.20
CA GLU A 415 1.43 -25.37 22.55
C GLU A 415 0.74 -24.90 21.27
N ILE A 416 0.32 -23.64 21.21
CA ILE A 416 -0.20 -23.05 19.99
C ILE A 416 0.94 -22.42 19.21
N VAL A 417 1.19 -22.90 18.01
CA VAL A 417 2.19 -22.35 17.08
C VAL A 417 1.54 -21.98 15.76
N CYS A 418 1.92 -20.84 15.21
CA CYS A 418 1.41 -20.35 13.91
C CYS A 418 2.57 -20.21 12.93
N SER A 419 2.36 -20.49 11.66
CA SER A 419 3.27 -20.07 10.59
C SER A 419 2.61 -19.02 9.70
N ILE A 420 3.34 -17.95 9.36
CA ILE A 420 2.87 -16.88 8.47
C ILE A 420 3.91 -16.62 7.38
N ASP A 421 3.43 -16.17 6.20
CA ASP A 421 4.33 -15.78 5.11
C ASP A 421 4.96 -14.40 5.41
N CYS A 422 6.28 -14.28 5.20
CA CYS A 422 7.02 -13.04 5.41
C CYS A 422 6.52 -11.87 4.52
N ASP A 423 5.97 -12.17 3.36
CA ASP A 423 5.47 -11.17 2.39
C ASP A 423 4.01 -10.76 2.59
N CYS A 424 3.35 -11.29 3.61
CA CYS A 424 1.94 -11.03 3.93
C CYS A 424 0.97 -11.29 2.76
N THR A 425 1.24 -12.28 1.90
CA THR A 425 0.30 -12.72 0.85
C THR A 425 -1.00 -13.25 1.43
N TYR A 426 -0.97 -13.84 2.61
CA TYR A 426 -2.13 -13.94 3.50
C TYR A 426 -2.05 -12.83 4.56
N ASP A 427 -3.21 -12.29 4.94
CA ASP A 427 -3.27 -11.25 5.97
C ASP A 427 -3.05 -11.84 7.37
N PRO A 428 -1.94 -11.51 8.08
CA PRO A 428 -1.68 -12.03 9.43
C PRO A 428 -2.76 -11.67 10.46
N HIS A 429 -3.62 -10.67 10.22
CA HIS A 429 -4.75 -10.36 11.10
C HIS A 429 -5.78 -11.50 11.18
N GLU A 430 -5.81 -12.40 10.19
CA GLU A 430 -6.69 -13.57 10.20
C GLU A 430 -6.34 -14.56 11.32
N LEU A 431 -5.16 -14.47 11.94
CA LEU A 431 -4.83 -15.24 13.15
C LEU A 431 -5.86 -15.03 14.27
N ARG A 432 -6.48 -13.85 14.35
CA ARG A 432 -7.57 -13.57 15.29
C ARG A 432 -8.73 -14.56 15.17
N ASN A 433 -9.02 -14.99 13.94
CA ASN A 433 -10.12 -15.89 13.63
C ASN A 433 -9.67 -17.35 13.53
N MET A 434 -8.40 -17.60 13.18
CA MET A 434 -7.86 -18.94 13.00
C MET A 434 -7.47 -19.61 14.32
N ILE A 435 -6.84 -18.87 15.27
CA ILE A 435 -6.38 -19.44 16.56
C ILE A 435 -7.54 -20.05 17.34
N PRO A 436 -8.72 -19.42 17.48
CA PRO A 436 -9.83 -20.02 18.21
C PRO A 436 -10.36 -21.31 17.58
N GLN A 437 -10.14 -21.57 16.28
CA GLN A 437 -10.53 -22.79 15.60
C GLN A 437 -9.65 -24.00 15.94
N LEU A 438 -8.50 -23.77 16.58
CA LEU A 438 -7.68 -24.85 17.16
C LEU A 438 -8.29 -25.33 18.48
N GLY A 439 -9.58 -25.63 18.44
CA GLY A 439 -10.34 -26.15 19.59
C GLY A 439 -9.92 -27.57 20.00
N GLU A 440 -10.66 -28.15 20.93
CA GLU A 440 -10.40 -29.52 21.41
C GLU A 440 -10.45 -30.54 20.27
N GLY A 441 -9.43 -31.40 20.21
CA GLY A 441 -9.31 -32.43 19.17
C GLY A 441 -8.92 -31.93 17.76
N VAL A 442 -8.67 -30.62 17.58
CA VAL A 442 -8.14 -30.08 16.32
C VAL A 442 -6.63 -29.93 16.42
N ASP A 443 -5.88 -30.51 15.48
CA ASP A 443 -4.42 -30.51 15.47
C ASP A 443 -3.83 -29.42 14.55
N MET A 444 -4.59 -29.02 13.51
CA MET A 444 -4.16 -27.98 12.58
C MET A 444 -5.35 -27.20 12.00
N VAL A 445 -5.19 -25.90 11.88
CA VAL A 445 -6.06 -25.01 11.06
C VAL A 445 -5.22 -24.45 9.90
N THR A 446 -5.68 -24.63 8.68
CA THR A 446 -4.96 -24.16 7.48
C THR A 446 -5.78 -23.11 6.72
N ALA A 447 -5.14 -22.01 6.33
CA ALA A 447 -5.77 -21.02 5.46
C ALA A 447 -6.06 -21.61 4.07
N SER A 448 -7.26 -21.40 3.56
CA SER A 448 -7.73 -21.96 2.30
C SER A 448 -8.38 -20.88 1.42
N PRO A 449 -7.66 -20.39 0.39
CA PRO A 449 -8.23 -19.42 -0.55
C PRO A 449 -9.19 -20.08 -1.56
N TYR A 450 -9.17 -21.41 -1.68
CA TYR A 450 -10.05 -22.17 -2.57
C TYR A 450 -11.29 -22.70 -1.88
N HIS A 451 -11.44 -22.47 -0.58
CA HIS A 451 -12.68 -22.70 0.14
C HIS A 451 -13.82 -21.88 -0.50
N PRO A 452 -15.09 -22.36 -0.53
CA PRO A 452 -16.21 -21.61 -1.14
C PRO A 452 -16.37 -20.16 -0.65
N GLN A 453 -15.97 -19.88 0.57
CA GLN A 453 -15.97 -18.54 1.19
C GLN A 453 -14.58 -17.85 1.14
N GLY A 454 -13.58 -18.50 0.54
CA GLY A 454 -12.24 -17.94 0.36
C GLY A 454 -12.16 -17.06 -0.89
N GLU A 455 -11.09 -16.28 -1.01
CA GLU A 455 -10.91 -15.36 -2.13
C GLU A 455 -9.46 -15.37 -2.64
N VAL A 456 -9.30 -15.16 -3.94
CA VAL A 456 -7.99 -14.96 -4.58
C VAL A 456 -8.00 -13.65 -5.33
N ARG A 457 -7.04 -12.76 -5.03
CA ARG A 457 -6.94 -11.42 -5.63
C ARG A 457 -5.63 -11.24 -6.38
N ASN A 458 -5.72 -10.66 -7.56
CA ASN A 458 -4.57 -10.22 -8.34
C ASN A 458 -3.51 -11.31 -8.66
N VAL A 459 -3.87 -12.61 -8.52
CA VAL A 459 -2.98 -13.74 -8.83
C VAL A 459 -3.17 -14.16 -10.29
N PRO A 460 -2.10 -14.37 -11.07
CA PRO A 460 -2.20 -14.82 -12.47
C PRO A 460 -2.99 -16.13 -12.61
N SER A 461 -3.94 -16.18 -13.54
CA SER A 461 -4.87 -17.29 -13.74
C SER A 461 -4.20 -18.66 -13.95
N TRP A 462 -3.06 -18.68 -14.66
CA TRP A 462 -2.31 -19.92 -14.88
C TRP A 462 -1.70 -20.50 -13.59
N ARG A 463 -1.26 -19.66 -12.63
CA ARG A 463 -0.78 -20.11 -11.30
C ARG A 463 -1.93 -20.68 -10.49
N LEU A 464 -3.08 -20.02 -10.55
CA LEU A 464 -4.30 -20.48 -9.90
C LEU A 464 -4.74 -21.84 -10.42
N ALA A 465 -4.71 -22.05 -11.74
CA ALA A 465 -5.05 -23.33 -12.36
C ALA A 465 -4.13 -24.47 -11.89
N LEU A 466 -2.81 -24.24 -11.88
CA LEU A 466 -1.82 -25.21 -11.39
C LEU A 466 -2.03 -25.57 -9.90
N SER A 467 -2.28 -24.57 -9.07
CA SER A 467 -2.49 -24.78 -7.64
C SER A 467 -3.81 -25.52 -7.36
N LYS A 468 -4.89 -25.21 -8.08
CA LYS A 468 -6.17 -25.96 -7.99
C LYS A 468 -6.02 -27.40 -8.48
N ALA A 469 -5.26 -27.62 -9.58
CA ALA A 469 -4.99 -28.96 -10.08
C ALA A 469 -4.21 -29.80 -9.06
N SER A 470 -3.18 -29.24 -8.42
CA SER A 470 -2.45 -29.94 -7.36
C SER A 470 -3.36 -30.27 -6.18
N SER A 471 -4.19 -29.33 -5.72
CA SER A 471 -5.15 -29.56 -4.63
C SER A 471 -6.16 -30.66 -4.97
N PHE A 472 -6.63 -30.70 -6.22
CA PHE A 472 -7.52 -31.79 -6.69
C PHE A 472 -6.81 -33.16 -6.57
N LEU A 473 -5.54 -33.29 -6.95
CA LEU A 473 -4.79 -34.54 -6.84
C LEU A 473 -4.59 -34.97 -5.38
N TYR A 474 -4.21 -34.06 -4.48
CA TYR A 474 -4.11 -34.37 -3.05
C TYR A 474 -5.43 -34.84 -2.47
N ARG A 475 -6.54 -34.25 -2.90
CA ARG A 475 -7.90 -34.62 -2.48
C ARG A 475 -8.26 -36.07 -2.85
N GLN A 476 -7.68 -36.64 -3.92
CA GLN A 476 -7.87 -38.06 -4.26
C GLN A 476 -7.05 -38.99 -3.35
N VAL A 477 -5.86 -38.56 -2.91
CA VAL A 477 -4.93 -39.40 -2.16
C VAL A 477 -5.17 -39.36 -0.66
N LEU A 478 -5.45 -38.19 -0.07
CA LEU A 478 -5.58 -38.01 1.37
C LEU A 478 -6.98 -38.35 1.89
N ARG A 479 -7.11 -38.59 3.21
CA ARG A 479 -8.36 -38.97 3.88
C ARG A 479 -9.31 -37.79 3.96
N GLN A 480 -8.81 -36.65 4.46
CA GLN A 480 -9.58 -35.42 4.58
C GLN A 480 -9.63 -34.68 3.25
N LYS A 481 -10.84 -34.29 2.83
CA LYS A 481 -11.13 -33.69 1.52
C LYS A 481 -11.08 -32.16 1.59
N LEU A 482 -9.87 -31.61 1.66
CA LEU A 482 -9.63 -30.18 1.75
C LEU A 482 -9.62 -29.49 0.38
N PHE A 483 -9.77 -28.18 0.36
CA PHE A 483 -9.65 -27.36 -0.85
C PHE A 483 -8.20 -26.89 -1.09
N THR A 484 -7.38 -26.76 0.00
CA THR A 484 -5.99 -26.28 -0.08
C THR A 484 -5.06 -27.14 0.75
N TYR A 485 -3.94 -27.61 0.14
CA TYR A 485 -2.95 -28.46 0.80
C TYR A 485 -1.57 -27.82 0.93
N THR A 486 -1.32 -26.69 0.23
CA THR A 486 -0.01 -26.09 0.05
C THR A 486 0.16 -24.71 0.73
N SER A 487 -0.81 -24.28 1.54
CA SER A 487 -0.71 -23.02 2.28
C SER A 487 0.36 -23.11 3.35
N CYS A 488 1.19 -22.06 3.49
CA CYS A 488 2.13 -21.89 4.60
C CYS A 488 1.47 -21.19 5.80
N PHE A 489 0.32 -20.55 5.60
CA PHE A 489 -0.39 -19.84 6.66
C PHE A 489 -1.27 -20.80 7.45
N ARG A 490 -0.81 -21.21 8.64
CA ARG A 490 -1.41 -22.27 9.45
C ARG A 490 -1.30 -21.99 10.94
N VAL A 491 -2.22 -22.59 11.71
CA VAL A 491 -2.14 -22.70 13.18
C VAL A 491 -2.05 -24.17 13.53
N TYR A 492 -1.12 -24.54 14.39
CA TYR A 492 -0.85 -25.93 14.77
C TYR A 492 -0.93 -26.11 16.28
N ARG A 493 -1.33 -27.33 16.69
CA ARG A 493 -0.99 -27.87 17.99
C ARG A 493 0.45 -28.37 17.93
N ARG A 494 1.36 -27.77 18.72
CA ARG A 494 2.80 -28.07 18.67
C ARG A 494 3.10 -29.53 18.88
N SER A 495 2.45 -30.17 19.87
CA SER A 495 2.59 -31.59 20.18
C SER A 495 2.29 -32.51 19.00
N ALA A 496 1.39 -32.12 18.08
CA ALA A 496 1.07 -32.90 16.90
C ALA A 496 2.14 -32.84 15.78
N VAL A 497 2.95 -31.77 15.74
CA VAL A 497 3.87 -31.52 14.59
C VAL A 497 5.35 -31.57 14.96
N ILE A 498 5.75 -31.42 16.23
CA ILE A 498 7.14 -31.28 16.66
C ILE A 498 8.02 -32.48 16.26
N ASN A 499 7.45 -33.68 16.28
CA ASN A 499 8.15 -34.92 15.99
C ASN A 499 8.03 -35.39 14.53
N LEU A 500 7.45 -34.56 13.64
CA LEU A 500 7.38 -34.89 12.23
C LEU A 500 8.74 -34.88 11.56
N HIS A 501 9.07 -35.95 10.87
CA HIS A 501 10.28 -36.06 10.03
C HIS A 501 9.85 -35.88 8.57
N LEU A 502 10.24 -34.78 7.94
CA LEU A 502 9.95 -34.50 6.54
C LEU A 502 11.11 -35.03 5.66
N LYS A 503 10.77 -35.51 4.47
CA LYS A 503 11.73 -35.86 3.42
C LYS A 503 11.96 -34.71 2.44
N GLU A 504 11.00 -33.79 2.39
CA GLU A 504 11.05 -32.60 1.55
C GLU A 504 11.19 -31.36 2.43
N ASP A 505 12.27 -30.59 2.22
CA ASP A 505 12.60 -29.44 3.07
C ASP A 505 12.02 -28.12 2.53
N GLY A 506 11.75 -28.07 1.22
CA GLY A 506 11.23 -26.89 0.52
C GLY A 506 9.70 -26.78 0.58
N PHE A 507 9.14 -26.14 -0.45
CA PHE A 507 7.69 -25.91 -0.55
C PHE A 507 6.85 -27.20 -0.57
N LEU A 508 7.41 -28.31 -1.09
CA LEU A 508 6.78 -29.64 -1.06
C LEU A 508 6.63 -30.17 0.37
N GLY A 509 7.56 -29.85 1.26
CA GLY A 509 7.51 -30.27 2.66
C GLY A 509 6.31 -29.69 3.41
N VAL A 510 5.80 -28.53 3.00
CA VAL A 510 4.57 -27.96 3.55
C VAL A 510 3.36 -28.85 3.26
N ALA A 511 3.28 -29.40 2.04
CA ALA A 511 2.26 -30.37 1.65
C ALA A 511 2.52 -31.74 2.29
N GLU A 512 3.78 -32.18 2.42
CA GLU A 512 4.15 -33.41 3.11
C GLU A 512 3.76 -33.38 4.59
N MET A 513 3.99 -32.25 5.28
CA MET A 513 3.58 -32.06 6.68
C MET A 513 2.07 -32.29 6.85
N LEU A 514 1.24 -31.67 6.03
CA LEU A 514 -0.21 -31.87 6.03
C LEU A 514 -0.58 -33.31 5.72
N GLY A 515 0.03 -33.89 4.69
CA GLY A 515 -0.23 -35.28 4.28
C GLY A 515 0.10 -36.29 5.40
N LYS A 516 1.18 -36.09 6.12
CA LYS A 516 1.57 -36.96 7.26
C LYS A 516 0.61 -36.81 8.44
N LEU A 517 0.19 -35.58 8.79
CA LEU A 517 -0.83 -35.37 9.80
C LEU A 517 -2.14 -36.07 9.44
N ASP A 518 -2.60 -35.95 8.19
CA ASP A 518 -3.80 -36.64 7.71
C ASP A 518 -3.68 -38.18 7.84
N LEU A 519 -2.52 -38.74 7.47
CA LEU A 519 -2.27 -40.18 7.61
C LEU A 519 -2.18 -40.66 9.05
N CYS A 520 -1.72 -39.81 9.98
CA CYS A 520 -1.71 -40.08 11.43
C CYS A 520 -3.09 -39.94 12.08
N GLY A 521 -4.13 -39.55 11.32
CA GLY A 521 -5.49 -39.37 11.82
C GLY A 521 -5.73 -38.04 12.51
N SER A 522 -4.80 -37.09 12.39
CA SER A 522 -4.96 -35.73 12.93
C SER A 522 -6.15 -35.01 12.29
N LYS A 523 -6.90 -34.26 13.09
CA LYS A 523 -8.03 -33.46 12.61
C LYS A 523 -7.53 -32.11 12.08
N ILE A 524 -7.79 -31.84 10.79
CA ILE A 524 -7.40 -30.63 10.08
C ILE A 524 -8.65 -29.84 9.71
N VAL A 525 -8.67 -28.54 10.04
CA VAL A 525 -9.76 -27.60 9.70
C VAL A 525 -9.27 -26.60 8.68
N GLU A 526 -10.10 -26.30 7.67
CA GLU A 526 -9.84 -25.23 6.72
C GLU A 526 -10.52 -23.93 7.16
N TYR A 527 -9.74 -22.85 7.15
CA TYR A 527 -10.23 -21.50 7.35
C TYR A 527 -10.30 -20.77 6.01
N PRO A 528 -11.47 -20.23 5.59
CA PRO A 528 -11.58 -19.44 4.38
C PRO A 528 -10.77 -18.18 4.50
N ALA A 529 -9.78 -18.01 3.63
CA ALA A 529 -8.84 -16.88 3.66
C ALA A 529 -8.75 -16.20 2.31
N THR A 530 -8.33 -14.93 2.31
CA THR A 530 -8.00 -14.20 1.08
C THR A 530 -6.51 -14.36 0.79
N LEU A 531 -6.17 -14.86 -0.40
CA LEU A 531 -4.82 -14.87 -0.94
C LEU A 531 -4.64 -13.67 -1.87
N ASP A 532 -3.74 -12.76 -1.52
CA ASP A 532 -3.41 -11.60 -2.35
C ASP A 532 -2.08 -11.79 -3.09
N VAL A 533 -1.83 -10.95 -4.09
CA VAL A 533 -0.55 -10.97 -4.79
C VAL A 533 0.57 -10.45 -3.89
N ARG A 534 1.78 -11.01 -4.03
CA ARG A 534 2.99 -10.50 -3.38
C ARG A 534 3.30 -9.07 -3.84
N LEU A 535 3.31 -8.13 -2.90
CA LEU A 535 3.56 -6.71 -3.19
C LEU A 535 5.06 -6.42 -3.45
N PHE A 536 5.96 -7.06 -2.70
CA PHE A 536 7.40 -6.84 -2.75
C PHE A 536 8.16 -8.12 -3.12
N GLY A 537 9.29 -7.96 -3.83
CA GLY A 537 10.14 -9.08 -4.23
C GLY A 537 9.55 -9.94 -5.36
N TYR A 538 10.18 -11.09 -5.62
CA TYR A 538 9.81 -12.02 -6.69
C TYR A 538 9.64 -13.44 -6.15
N SER A 539 8.70 -14.19 -6.73
CA SER A 539 8.53 -15.60 -6.42
C SER A 539 9.74 -16.41 -6.89
N LYS A 540 10.33 -17.20 -6.00
CA LYS A 540 11.54 -18.00 -6.26
C LYS A 540 11.24 -19.45 -6.66
N MET A 541 9.96 -19.81 -6.78
CA MET A 541 9.50 -21.17 -7.06
C MET A 541 9.84 -21.61 -8.50
N LYS A 542 10.51 -22.76 -8.63
CA LYS A 542 10.83 -23.41 -9.93
C LYS A 542 9.69 -24.34 -10.34
N ILE A 543 8.78 -23.87 -11.17
CA ILE A 543 7.47 -24.47 -11.45
C ILE A 543 7.55 -25.93 -11.90
N LEU A 544 8.33 -26.25 -12.95
CA LEU A 544 8.43 -27.62 -13.48
C LEU A 544 8.96 -28.62 -12.46
N ARG A 545 9.99 -28.25 -11.71
CA ARG A 545 10.55 -29.08 -10.63
C ARG A 545 9.53 -29.30 -9.52
N THR A 546 8.76 -28.28 -9.18
CA THR A 546 7.70 -28.35 -8.16
C THR A 546 6.59 -29.30 -8.60
N ILE A 547 6.12 -29.25 -9.85
CA ILE A 547 5.10 -30.16 -10.38
C ILE A 547 5.55 -31.62 -10.29
N ALA A 548 6.76 -31.94 -10.80
CA ALA A 548 7.32 -33.30 -10.73
C ALA A 548 7.48 -33.78 -9.27
N GLY A 549 7.84 -32.87 -8.37
CA GLY A 549 7.94 -33.13 -6.93
C GLY A 549 6.58 -33.49 -6.31
N HIS A 550 5.51 -32.76 -6.66
CA HIS A 550 4.14 -33.08 -6.19
C HIS A 550 3.70 -34.48 -6.60
N PHE A 551 3.94 -34.92 -7.85
CA PHE A 551 3.63 -36.27 -8.28
C PHE A 551 4.38 -37.33 -7.46
N ARG A 552 5.70 -37.14 -7.24
CA ARG A 552 6.52 -38.05 -6.43
C ARG A 552 6.02 -38.10 -4.97
N LEU A 553 5.66 -36.96 -4.40
CA LEU A 553 5.12 -36.90 -3.04
C LEU A 553 3.77 -37.62 -2.95
N LEU A 554 2.87 -37.40 -3.90
CA LEU A 554 1.56 -38.06 -3.96
C LEU A 554 1.67 -39.58 -4.06
N THR A 555 2.57 -40.11 -4.92
CA THR A 555 2.78 -41.58 -5.00
C THR A 555 3.31 -42.14 -3.68
N ARG A 556 4.18 -41.40 -2.99
CA ARG A 556 4.70 -41.79 -1.66
C ARG A 556 3.60 -41.83 -0.61
N LEU A 557 2.78 -40.78 -0.53
CA LEU A 557 1.66 -40.71 0.43
C LEU A 557 0.61 -41.80 0.14
N LEU A 558 0.33 -42.06 -1.13
CA LEU A 558 -0.57 -43.15 -1.52
C LEU A 558 -0.03 -44.52 -1.10
N ALA A 559 1.27 -44.78 -1.32
CA ALA A 559 1.91 -46.02 -0.87
C ALA A 559 1.84 -46.20 0.66
N GLN A 560 2.05 -45.14 1.42
CA GLN A 560 1.92 -45.14 2.88
C GLN A 560 0.48 -45.37 3.34
N ARG A 561 -0.51 -44.86 2.60
CA ARG A 561 -1.93 -45.08 2.89
C ARG A 561 -2.37 -46.54 2.66
N ILE A 562 -1.86 -47.16 1.59
CA ILE A 562 -2.22 -48.53 1.17
C ILE A 562 -1.50 -49.60 2.02
N ARG A 563 -0.29 -49.30 2.53
CA ARG A 563 0.47 -50.21 3.42
C ARG A 563 0.43 -49.71 4.85
N PRO A 564 -0.68 -49.82 5.57
CA PRO A 564 -0.65 -49.55 7.00
C PRO A 564 0.21 -50.63 7.65
N SER A 565 1.23 -50.22 8.41
CA SER A 565 2.00 -51.17 9.24
C SER A 565 1.06 -51.83 10.24
N SER A 566 1.14 -53.17 10.35
CA SER A 566 0.25 -54.03 11.11
C SER A 566 0.43 -53.98 12.63
N ASP A 567 1.07 -52.93 13.18
CA ASP A 567 1.28 -52.81 14.61
C ASP A 567 0.93 -51.40 15.10
N GLY A 568 0.42 -51.32 16.34
CA GLY A 568 0.03 -50.08 17.03
C GLY A 568 1.13 -49.02 17.22
N SER A 569 2.30 -49.24 16.64
CA SER A 569 3.46 -48.34 16.56
C SER A 569 3.32 -47.23 15.50
N HIS A 570 2.15 -47.05 14.86
CA HIS A 570 1.98 -46.03 13.81
C HIS A 570 2.26 -44.59 14.25
N ARG A 571 2.09 -44.26 15.52
CA ARG A 571 2.52 -42.98 16.08
C ARG A 571 4.06 -42.93 16.26
N GLU A 572 4.72 -44.05 16.55
CA GLU A 572 6.17 -44.11 16.79
C GLU A 572 7.00 -44.23 15.51
N SER A 573 6.53 -44.92 14.48
CA SER A 573 7.31 -45.09 13.23
C SER A 573 7.27 -43.89 12.29
N LEU A 574 6.29 -43.02 12.43
CA LEU A 574 6.21 -41.72 11.74
C LEU A 574 6.90 -40.60 12.54
N ALA A 575 7.01 -40.81 13.86
CA ALA A 575 7.79 -40.02 14.78
C ALA A 575 9.15 -40.64 14.95
N GLY A 576 10.07 -40.86 14.20
CA GLY A 576 11.35 -41.53 14.39
C GLY A 576 11.75 -41.76 15.86
N ASN A 577 12.57 -42.77 16.15
CA ASN A 577 12.99 -43.15 17.48
C ASN A 577 13.40 -41.92 18.32
N PRO A 578 12.95 -41.76 19.56
CA PRO A 578 13.42 -40.67 20.42
C PRO A 578 14.90 -40.87 20.74
N LEU A 579 15.72 -39.94 20.24
CA LEU A 579 17.05 -39.61 20.75
C LEU A 579 18.06 -40.77 20.89
N SER A 580 18.74 -41.18 19.85
CA SER A 580 20.17 -41.35 19.97
C SER A 580 20.76 -39.94 20.14
N ASN A 581 21.52 -39.74 21.21
CA ASN A 581 22.25 -38.50 21.55
C ASN A 581 23.25 -38.15 20.41
N GLY A 582 22.75 -37.57 19.33
CA GLY A 582 23.53 -36.85 18.34
C GLY A 582 23.53 -35.38 18.77
N SER A 583 24.72 -34.85 19.00
CA SER A 583 24.98 -33.42 19.20
C SER A 583 24.19 -32.61 18.18
N PRO A 584 23.64 -31.42 18.50
CA PRO A 584 22.94 -30.58 17.56
C PRO A 584 23.87 -30.30 16.38
N THR A 585 23.47 -30.74 15.21
CA THR A 585 24.21 -30.49 13.95
C THR A 585 24.39 -28.99 13.78
N SER A 586 25.59 -28.56 13.42
CA SER A 586 26.10 -27.18 13.32
C SER A 586 25.42 -26.29 12.25
N ASP A 587 24.20 -26.61 11.84
CA ASP A 587 23.57 -26.00 10.68
C ASP A 587 22.81 -24.69 10.95
N TYR A 588 22.77 -24.23 12.22
CA TYR A 588 22.14 -22.94 12.57
C TYR A 588 22.78 -22.26 13.78
N GLN A 589 22.68 -20.93 13.82
CA GLN A 589 23.06 -20.10 14.95
C GLN A 589 21.81 -19.53 15.62
N ILE A 590 21.78 -19.55 16.96
CA ILE A 590 20.75 -18.92 17.76
C ILE A 590 21.30 -17.60 18.26
N THR A 591 20.62 -16.49 18.00
CA THR A 591 21.00 -15.18 18.50
C THR A 591 19.87 -14.57 19.31
N HIS A 592 20.10 -14.42 20.63
CA HIS A 592 19.25 -13.62 21.51
C HIS A 592 19.88 -12.24 21.64
N PHE A 593 19.16 -11.17 21.25
CA PHE A 593 19.61 -9.82 21.49
C PHE A 593 19.17 -9.37 22.87
N VAL A 594 20.11 -9.35 23.83
CA VAL A 594 19.92 -8.72 25.15
C VAL A 594 20.17 -7.23 24.96
N SER A 595 19.21 -6.39 25.36
CA SER A 595 19.34 -4.95 25.41
C SER A 595 20.52 -4.56 26.31
N GLN A 596 21.54 -3.89 25.79
CA GLN A 596 22.60 -3.25 26.58
C GLN A 596 22.06 -1.99 27.29
N LYS A 597 21.12 -2.16 28.22
CA LYS A 597 20.63 -1.08 29.10
C LYS A 597 20.82 -1.38 30.56
N GLU A 598 21.87 -2.14 30.91
CA GLU A 598 22.32 -2.26 32.30
C GLU A 598 23.85 -2.25 32.33
N ARG A 599 24.48 -1.12 32.07
CA ARG A 599 25.82 -0.73 32.52
C ARG A 599 26.06 0.72 32.12
N THR A 600 25.53 1.65 32.87
CA THR A 600 26.17 2.93 33.27
C THR A 600 25.42 3.48 34.49
#